data_8ef0472544b5665069a1496d29381678
#
_entry.id   8ef0472544b5665069a1496d29381678
#
_cell.length_a   1.000
_cell.length_b   1.000
_cell.length_c   1.000
_cell.angle_alpha   90.00
_cell.angle_beta   90.00
_cell.angle_gamma   90.00
#
_symmetry.space_group_name_H-M   'P 1'
#
loop_
_entity.id
_entity.type
_entity.pdbx_description
1 polymer ?
#
loop_
_entity_poly.entity_id
_entity_poly.type
_entity_poly.pdbx_seq_one_letter_code
_entity_poly.pdbx_strand_id
1 'polypeptide(L)'
;MTTPRTGDPELDRALAEMAARTAELEEVSRLLEETRGRGESAGGQVVVELKPTGSLAGLRIDPRAMRLGSQALADAIVEAFRRAEDDVAGRSYDLAKTVFGT
;
A
#
# COMPACT_ATOMS: atom_id res chain seq x y z
N MET A 1 -20.66 5.57 -15.04
CA MET A 1 -21.16 6.92 -14.69
C MET A 1 -21.33 7.73 -15.96
N THR A 2 -22.48 8.36 -16.13
CA THR A 2 -22.76 9.11 -17.35
C THR A 2 -22.29 10.55 -17.19
N THR A 3 -21.50 11.06 -18.16
CA THR A 3 -21.05 12.45 -18.15
C THR A 3 -22.26 13.36 -18.42
N PRO A 4 -22.47 14.42 -17.62
CA PRO A 4 -23.54 15.36 -17.86
C PRO A 4 -23.40 16.03 -19.23
N ARG A 5 -24.52 16.25 -19.92
CA ARG A 5 -24.56 16.98 -21.18
C ARG A 5 -25.30 18.30 -20.97
N THR A 6 -24.62 19.39 -21.28
CA THR A 6 -25.14 20.74 -21.10
C THR A 6 -25.69 21.33 -22.40
N GLY A 7 -25.37 20.72 -23.56
CA GLY A 7 -25.65 21.28 -24.88
C GLY A 7 -24.52 22.14 -25.43
N ASP A 8 -23.46 22.40 -24.63
CA ASP A 8 -22.28 23.10 -25.06
C ASP A 8 -21.13 22.10 -25.27
N PRO A 9 -20.65 21.90 -26.51
CA PRO A 9 -19.61 20.90 -26.78
C PRO A 9 -18.29 21.16 -26.04
N GLU A 10 -17.91 22.42 -25.86
CA GLU A 10 -16.68 22.76 -25.14
C GLU A 10 -16.80 22.44 -23.66
N LEU A 11 -17.92 22.80 -23.04
CA LEU A 11 -18.20 22.51 -21.64
C LEU A 11 -18.33 21.00 -21.42
N ASP A 12 -19.02 20.31 -22.31
CA ASP A 12 -19.18 18.87 -22.21
C ASP A 12 -17.84 18.15 -22.30
N ARG A 13 -16.93 18.63 -23.16
CA ARG A 13 -15.57 18.10 -23.26
C ARG A 13 -14.79 18.32 -21.97
N ALA A 14 -14.86 19.51 -21.41
CA ALA A 14 -14.18 19.84 -20.14
C ALA A 14 -14.70 18.96 -19.01
N LEU A 15 -16.00 18.76 -18.92
CA LEU A 15 -16.62 17.89 -17.91
C LEU A 15 -16.19 16.43 -18.09
N ALA A 16 -16.09 15.96 -19.32
CA ALA A 16 -15.62 14.61 -19.63
C ALA A 16 -14.17 14.41 -19.21
N GLU A 17 -13.31 15.40 -19.47
CA GLU A 17 -11.90 15.36 -19.04
C GLU A 17 -11.77 15.34 -17.52
N MET A 18 -12.57 16.14 -16.82
CA MET A 18 -12.58 16.13 -15.35
C MET A 18 -13.04 14.78 -14.79
N ALA A 19 -14.09 14.21 -15.38
CA ALA A 19 -14.58 12.89 -14.97
C ALA A 19 -13.52 11.81 -15.18
N ALA A 20 -12.79 11.85 -16.30
CA ALA A 20 -11.71 10.91 -16.58
C ALA A 20 -10.57 11.02 -15.55
N ARG A 21 -10.17 12.24 -15.21
CA ARG A 21 -9.14 12.47 -14.19
C ARG A 21 -9.57 11.98 -12.81
N THR A 22 -10.82 12.23 -12.45
CA THR A 22 -11.37 11.74 -11.18
C THR A 22 -11.33 10.23 -11.13
N ALA A 23 -11.71 9.55 -12.22
CA ALA A 23 -11.66 8.10 -12.29
C ALA A 23 -10.22 7.56 -12.15
N GLU A 24 -9.24 8.23 -12.76
CA GLU A 24 -7.82 7.86 -12.63
C GLU A 24 -7.35 8.00 -11.18
N LEU A 25 -7.73 9.10 -10.50
CA LEU A 25 -7.36 9.32 -9.10
C LEU A 25 -8.01 8.29 -8.18
N GLU A 26 -9.26 7.93 -8.44
CA GLU A 26 -9.96 6.89 -7.69
C GLU A 26 -9.27 5.53 -7.86
N GLU A 27 -8.82 5.21 -9.06
CA GLU A 27 -8.09 3.96 -9.33
C GLU A 27 -6.75 3.93 -8.60
N VAL A 28 -5.99 5.02 -8.61
CA VAL A 28 -4.73 5.14 -7.88
C VAL A 28 -4.96 4.95 -6.38
N SER A 29 -5.97 5.61 -5.85
CA SER A 29 -6.33 5.52 -4.43
C SER A 29 -6.66 4.08 -4.05
N ARG A 30 -7.43 3.39 -4.89
CA ARG A 30 -7.78 1.98 -4.68
C ARG A 30 -6.55 1.08 -4.69
N LEU A 31 -5.65 1.27 -5.65
CA LEU A 31 -4.42 0.50 -5.76
C LEU A 31 -3.51 0.73 -4.55
N LEU A 32 -3.42 1.97 -4.05
CA LEU A 32 -2.67 2.29 -2.85
C LEU A 32 -3.27 1.60 -1.62
N GLU A 33 -4.59 1.62 -1.49
CA GLU A 33 -5.28 0.97 -0.37
C GLU A 33 -5.06 -0.54 -0.35
N GLU A 34 -4.91 -1.17 -1.50
CA GLU A 34 -4.65 -2.60 -1.63
C GLU A 34 -3.18 -2.95 -1.46
N THR A 35 -2.28 -1.97 -1.51
CA THR A 35 -0.85 -2.20 -1.37
C THR A 35 -0.53 -2.64 0.05
N ARG A 36 0.35 -3.64 0.16
CA ARG A 36 0.84 -4.13 1.45
C ARG A 36 2.36 -4.24 1.40
N GLY A 37 3.00 -3.87 2.51
CA GLY A 37 4.41 -4.13 2.71
C GLY A 37 4.57 -5.34 3.59
N ARG A 38 5.59 -6.15 3.31
CA ARG A 38 5.87 -7.36 4.06
C ARG A 38 7.32 -7.38 4.51
N GLY A 39 7.54 -7.73 5.77
CA GLY A 39 8.87 -7.93 6.32
C GLY A 39 8.93 -9.22 7.10
N GLU A 40 10.06 -9.90 7.03
CA GLU A 40 10.31 -11.14 7.75
C GLU A 40 11.57 -11.02 8.59
N SER A 41 11.62 -11.78 9.67
CA SER A 41 12.81 -11.96 10.50
C SER A 41 12.82 -13.35 11.12
N ALA A 42 13.89 -13.67 11.86
CA ALA A 42 14.06 -14.98 12.50
C ALA A 42 13.85 -16.15 11.52
N GLY A 43 14.43 -16.05 10.32
CA GLY A 43 14.33 -17.11 9.31
C GLY A 43 12.92 -17.31 8.76
N GLY A 44 12.10 -16.26 8.74
CA GLY A 44 10.72 -16.32 8.27
C GLY A 44 9.72 -16.72 9.35
N GLN A 45 10.16 -16.90 10.59
CA GLN A 45 9.27 -17.27 11.70
C GLN A 45 8.44 -16.10 12.20
N VAL A 46 8.85 -14.87 11.92
CA VAL A 46 8.13 -13.64 12.24
C VAL A 46 7.86 -12.90 10.94
N VAL A 47 6.61 -12.59 10.68
CA VAL A 47 6.18 -11.89 9.47
C VAL A 47 5.28 -10.73 9.86
N VAL A 48 5.58 -9.55 9.34
CA VAL A 48 4.78 -8.33 9.52
C VAL A 48 4.27 -7.87 8.16
N GLU A 49 2.99 -7.50 8.11
CA GLU A 49 2.40 -6.85 6.94
C GLU A 49 1.86 -5.48 7.35
N LEU A 50 2.17 -4.47 6.56
CA LEU A 50 1.76 -3.09 6.80
C LEU A 50 0.93 -2.55 5.64
N LYS A 51 0.04 -1.63 5.99
CA LYS A 51 -0.66 -0.78 5.02
C LYS A 51 0.23 0.41 4.65
N PRO A 52 -0.02 1.08 3.51
CA PRO A 52 0.75 2.28 3.14
C PRO A 52 0.72 3.39 4.18
N THR A 53 -0.31 3.43 5.02
CA THR A 53 -0.42 4.39 6.13
C THR A 53 0.55 4.10 7.27
N GLY A 54 1.24 2.95 7.25
CA GLY A 54 2.08 2.48 8.34
C GLY A 54 1.34 1.65 9.38
N SER A 55 0.03 1.49 9.21
CA SER A 55 -0.77 0.67 10.12
C SER A 55 -0.48 -0.81 9.93
N LEU A 56 -0.49 -1.54 11.04
CA LEU A 56 -0.30 -2.99 11.01
C LEU A 56 -1.51 -3.68 10.36
N ALA A 57 -1.26 -4.40 9.27
CA ALA A 57 -2.27 -5.19 8.59
C ALA A 57 -2.29 -6.64 9.10
N GLY A 58 -1.13 -7.15 9.50
CA GLY A 58 -1.02 -8.49 10.04
C GLY A 58 0.30 -8.74 10.72
N LEU A 59 0.29 -9.65 11.68
CA LEU A 59 1.48 -10.14 12.38
C LEU A 59 1.33 -11.64 12.52
N ARG A 60 2.34 -12.37 12.06
CA ARG A 60 2.38 -13.82 12.19
C ARG A 60 3.64 -14.24 12.92
N ILE A 61 3.48 -15.05 13.93
CA ILE A 61 4.59 -15.60 14.71
C ILE A 61 4.48 -17.11 14.66
N ASP A 62 5.48 -17.77 14.05
CA ASP A 62 5.55 -19.21 14.07
C ASP A 62 5.76 -19.68 15.52
N PRO A 63 5.07 -20.72 15.97
CA PRO A 63 5.25 -21.23 17.34
C PRO A 63 6.72 -21.52 17.70
N ARG A 64 7.55 -21.91 16.75
CA ARG A 64 8.99 -22.14 16.97
C ARG A 64 9.73 -20.88 17.42
N ALA A 65 9.23 -19.70 17.02
CA ALA A 65 9.84 -18.42 17.42
C ALA A 65 9.72 -18.17 18.93
N MET A 66 8.80 -18.82 19.61
CA MET A 66 8.66 -18.70 21.05
C MET A 66 9.89 -19.19 21.80
N ARG A 67 10.69 -20.02 21.18
CA ARG A 67 11.97 -20.50 21.76
C ARG A 67 13.03 -19.44 21.86
N LEU A 68 12.87 -18.32 21.14
CA LEU A 68 13.81 -17.20 21.18
C LEU A 68 13.82 -16.52 22.56
N GLY A 69 12.75 -16.61 23.31
CA GLY A 69 12.55 -15.85 24.53
C GLY A 69 12.01 -14.44 24.23
N SER A 70 11.51 -13.78 25.25
CA SER A 70 10.75 -12.53 25.08
C SER A 70 11.57 -11.41 24.43
N GLN A 71 12.82 -11.21 24.84
CA GLN A 71 13.63 -10.11 24.31
C GLN A 71 14.01 -10.34 22.84
N ALA A 72 14.51 -11.53 22.52
CA ALA A 72 14.88 -11.85 21.14
C ALA A 72 13.67 -11.87 20.21
N LEU A 73 12.51 -12.32 20.70
CA LEU A 73 11.27 -12.28 19.93
C LEU A 73 10.84 -10.83 19.69
N ALA A 74 10.90 -9.97 20.69
CA ALA A 74 10.57 -8.56 20.54
C ALA A 74 11.49 -7.89 19.50
N ASP A 75 12.78 -8.16 19.55
CA ASP A 75 13.75 -7.64 18.59
C ASP A 75 13.44 -8.14 17.17
N ALA A 76 13.05 -9.40 17.03
CA ALA A 76 12.67 -9.99 15.74
C ALA A 76 11.41 -9.32 15.17
N ILE A 77 10.44 -9.01 16.01
CA ILE A 77 9.21 -8.30 15.59
C ILE A 77 9.57 -6.90 15.09
N VAL A 78 10.40 -6.16 15.82
CA VAL A 78 10.86 -4.82 15.41
C VAL A 78 11.59 -4.89 14.07
N GLU A 79 12.46 -5.87 13.88
CA GLU A 79 13.20 -6.05 12.64
C GLU A 79 12.25 -6.34 11.46
N ALA A 80 11.30 -7.25 11.65
CA ALA A 80 10.31 -7.56 10.63
C ALA A 80 9.47 -6.33 10.27
N PHE A 81 9.09 -5.54 11.28
CA PHE A 81 8.33 -4.31 11.09
C PHE A 81 9.12 -3.30 10.25
N ARG A 82 10.40 -3.08 10.55
CA ARG A 82 11.25 -2.17 9.77
C ARG A 82 11.37 -2.61 8.32
N ARG A 83 11.53 -3.90 8.08
CA ARG A 83 11.59 -4.44 6.71
C ARG A 83 10.26 -4.26 5.98
N ALA A 84 9.15 -4.41 6.69
CA ALA A 84 7.82 -4.16 6.13
C ALA A 84 7.62 -2.68 5.79
N GLU A 85 8.12 -1.76 6.62
CA GLU A 85 8.09 -0.33 6.35
C GLU A 85 8.85 0.01 5.08
N ASP A 86 10.06 -0.51 4.92
CA ASP A 86 10.87 -0.30 3.72
C ASP A 86 10.18 -0.88 2.49
N ASP A 87 9.59 -2.06 2.61
CA ASP A 87 8.89 -2.72 1.51
C ASP A 87 7.65 -1.94 1.07
N VAL A 88 6.83 -1.49 2.00
CA VAL A 88 5.61 -0.73 1.65
C VAL A 88 5.95 0.64 1.07
N ALA A 89 7.00 1.29 1.57
CA ALA A 89 7.46 2.56 1.02
C ALA A 89 7.94 2.39 -0.42
N GLY A 90 8.72 1.35 -0.71
CA GLY A 90 9.19 1.04 -2.05
C GLY A 90 8.05 0.71 -3.01
N ARG A 91 7.09 -0.08 -2.59
CA ARG A 91 5.92 -0.43 -3.41
C ARG A 91 5.04 0.77 -3.71
N SER A 92 4.83 1.63 -2.73
CA SER A 92 4.05 2.86 -2.90
C SER A 92 4.75 3.84 -3.84
N TYR A 93 6.08 3.97 -3.73
CA TYR A 93 6.89 4.78 -4.63
C TYR A 93 6.81 4.26 -6.07
N ASP A 94 6.99 2.96 -6.27
CA ASP A 94 6.95 2.33 -7.58
C ASP A 94 5.58 2.50 -8.24
N LEU A 95 4.51 2.35 -7.47
CA LEU A 95 3.14 2.55 -7.95
C LEU A 95 2.94 4.00 -8.40
N ALA A 96 3.34 4.97 -7.59
CA ALA A 96 3.23 6.39 -7.93
C ALA A 96 4.03 6.73 -9.19
N LYS A 97 5.24 6.20 -9.30
CA LYS A 97 6.10 6.40 -10.47
C LYS A 97 5.46 5.83 -11.73
N THR A 98 4.88 4.64 -11.66
CA THR A 98 4.20 4.00 -12.78
C THR A 98 2.99 4.82 -13.25
N VAL A 99 2.19 5.30 -12.31
CA VAL A 99 0.95 6.03 -12.60
C VAL A 99 1.25 7.45 -13.10
N PHE A 100 2.20 8.16 -12.49
CA PHE A 100 2.49 9.55 -12.82
C PHE A 100 3.61 9.73 -13.86
N GLY A 101 4.21 8.66 -14.33
CA GLY A 101 5.04 8.65 -15.52
C GLY A 101 6.38 9.38 -15.43
N THR A 102 6.98 9.45 -14.26
CA THR A 102 8.31 10.09 -14.12
C THR A 102 9.44 9.11 -14.00
#